data_4fc0f4ec1aa847b7fae7e80834fbd83c
#
_entry.id   4fc0f4ec1aa847b7fae7e80834fbd83c
#
_cell.length_a   1.000
_cell.length_b   1.000
_cell.length_c   1.000
_cell.angle_alpha   90.00
_cell.angle_beta   90.00
_cell.angle_gamma   90.00
#
_symmetry.space_group_name_H-M   'P 1'
#
loop_
_entity.id
_entity.type
_entity.pdbx_description
1 polymer ?
#
loop_
_entity_poly.entity_id
_entity_poly.type
_entity_poly.pdbx_seq_one_letter_code
_entity_poly.pdbx_strand_id
1 'polypeptide(L)'
;MEKVIAVIVTYNRIKLLKECLNAVLSQTYKVHKIVLIDNASTDGTADLFIKGGEYDKDVIDYRGMETNLGGAGGFYEGIKICRDMECDYVWIMDDDTIPVFSSYR
;
A
#
# COMPACT_ATOMS: atom_id res chain seq x y z
N MET A 1 8.00 14.75 14.26
CA MET A 1 7.52 14.54 12.89
C MET A 1 6.44 13.48 12.86
N GLU A 2 5.34 13.77 12.21
CA GLU A 2 4.22 12.85 12.18
C GLU A 2 4.52 11.65 11.27
N LYS A 3 4.12 10.49 11.71
CA LYS A 3 4.28 9.26 10.95
C LYS A 3 2.95 8.87 10.33
N VAL A 4 2.92 8.81 9.00
CA VAL A 4 1.75 8.43 8.24
C VAL A 4 2.02 7.08 7.58
N ILE A 5 1.09 6.15 7.74
CA ILE A 5 1.15 4.86 7.05
C ILE A 5 0.01 4.82 6.06
N ALA A 6 0.34 4.54 4.80
CA ALA A 6 -0.67 4.37 3.76
C ALA A 6 -1.04 2.90 3.66
N VAL A 7 -2.34 2.60 3.67
CA VAL A 7 -2.84 1.24 3.47
C VAL A 7 -3.44 1.17 2.08
N ILE A 8 -2.89 0.29 1.25
CA ILE A 8 -3.34 0.09 -0.11
C ILE A 8 -3.78 -1.36 -0.27
N VAL A 9 -4.96 -1.57 -0.86
CA VAL A 9 -5.48 -2.90 -1.15
C VAL A 9 -5.49 -3.08 -2.66
N THR A 10 -4.99 -4.21 -3.14
CA THR A 10 -4.93 -4.49 -4.57
C THR A 10 -5.40 -5.89 -4.89
N TYR A 11 -5.91 -6.09 -6.11
CA TYR A 11 -6.25 -7.39 -6.62
C TYR A 11 -6.17 -7.37 -8.14
N ASN A 12 -5.20 -8.09 -8.70
CA ASN A 12 -5.03 -8.26 -10.15
C ASN A 12 -5.07 -6.96 -10.95
N ARG A 13 -4.35 -5.94 -10.46
CA ARG A 13 -4.25 -4.64 -11.13
C ARG A 13 -2.82 -4.13 -11.07
N ILE A 14 -1.89 -4.98 -11.52
CA ILE A 14 -0.46 -4.69 -11.35
C ILE A 14 -0.05 -3.35 -11.94
N LYS A 15 -0.61 -2.96 -13.11
CA LYS A 15 -0.24 -1.69 -13.74
C LYS A 15 -0.74 -0.50 -12.94
N LEU A 16 -1.99 -0.54 -12.51
CA LEU A 16 -2.56 0.54 -11.70
C LEU A 16 -1.85 0.62 -10.35
N LEU A 17 -1.51 -0.53 -9.77
CA LEU A 17 -0.79 -0.56 -8.51
C LEU A 17 0.57 0.12 -8.65
N LYS A 18 1.31 -0.17 -9.70
CA LYS A 18 2.62 0.45 -9.92
C LYS A 18 2.49 1.97 -10.04
N GLU A 19 1.48 2.44 -10.76
CA GLU A 19 1.24 3.87 -10.90
C GLU A 19 0.92 4.49 -9.54
N CYS A 20 0.08 3.82 -8.76
CA CYS A 20 -0.28 4.30 -7.43
C CYS A 20 0.94 4.37 -6.52
N LEU A 21 1.73 3.31 -6.49
CA LEU A 21 2.92 3.27 -5.65
C LEU A 21 3.92 4.36 -6.03
N ASN A 22 4.14 4.53 -7.34
CA ASN A 22 5.09 5.54 -7.79
C ASN A 22 4.61 6.94 -7.44
N ALA A 23 3.30 7.17 -7.53
CA ALA A 23 2.75 8.48 -7.16
C ALA A 23 2.91 8.74 -5.66
N VAL A 24 2.63 7.75 -4.83
CA VAL A 24 2.76 7.90 -3.38
C VAL A 24 4.22 8.13 -2.99
N LEU A 25 5.12 7.37 -3.60
CA LEU A 25 6.54 7.46 -3.25
C LEU A 25 7.19 8.77 -3.70
N SER A 26 6.63 9.41 -4.74
CA SER A 26 7.23 10.61 -5.30
C SER A 26 6.61 11.91 -4.80
N GLN A 27 5.58 11.85 -3.96
CA GLN A 27 4.92 13.07 -3.55
C GLN A 27 5.74 13.84 -2.51
N THR A 28 5.40 15.12 -2.35
CA THR A 28 6.12 16.01 -1.47
C THR A 28 6.07 15.59 -0.01
N TYR A 29 4.90 15.20 0.46
CA TYR A 29 4.76 14.74 1.83
C TYR A 29 4.93 13.22 1.84
N LYS A 30 6.04 12.77 2.39
CA LYS A 30 6.39 11.35 2.37
C LYS A 30 5.65 10.56 3.43
N VAL A 31 5.15 9.39 3.05
CA VAL A 31 4.60 8.47 4.04
C VAL A 31 5.76 7.74 4.72
N HIS A 32 5.53 7.38 5.96
CA HIS A 32 6.54 6.65 6.73
C HIS A 32 6.65 5.21 6.20
N LYS A 33 5.51 4.60 5.88
CA LYS A 33 5.48 3.23 5.40
C LYS A 33 4.19 3.00 4.62
N ILE A 34 4.24 2.05 3.70
CA ILE A 34 3.08 1.61 2.94
C ILE A 34 2.80 0.16 3.34
N VAL A 35 1.58 -0.10 3.85
CA VAL A 35 1.12 -1.46 4.09
C VAL A 35 0.29 -1.86 2.88
N LEU A 36 0.80 -2.80 2.10
CA LEU A 36 0.15 -3.23 0.87
C LEU A 36 -0.50 -4.58 1.08
N ILE A 37 -1.83 -4.62 1.00
CA ILE A 37 -2.60 -5.85 1.13
C ILE A 37 -2.92 -6.35 -0.27
N ASP A 38 -2.37 -7.50 -0.62
CA ASP A 38 -2.62 -8.14 -1.90
C ASP A 38 -3.64 -9.25 -1.70
N ASN A 39 -4.82 -9.06 -2.27
CA ASN A 39 -5.95 -9.98 -2.11
C ASN A 39 -5.83 -11.19 -3.05
N ALA A 40 -4.71 -11.89 -2.95
CA ALA A 40 -4.47 -13.13 -3.69
C ALA A 40 -4.40 -12.90 -5.20
N SER A 41 -3.66 -11.88 -5.63
CA SER A 41 -3.46 -11.62 -7.05
C SER A 41 -2.73 -12.75 -7.74
N THR A 42 -3.05 -12.97 -9.02
CA THR A 42 -2.44 -14.00 -9.85
C THR A 42 -1.72 -13.43 -11.06
N ASP A 43 -1.54 -12.11 -11.12
CA ASP A 43 -0.98 -11.41 -12.27
C ASP A 43 0.51 -11.04 -12.12
N GLY A 44 1.19 -11.66 -11.15
CA GLY A 44 2.60 -11.37 -10.92
C GLY A 44 2.86 -10.27 -9.93
N THR A 45 1.83 -9.73 -9.30
CA THR A 45 1.98 -8.65 -8.31
C THR A 45 2.97 -9.04 -7.21
N ALA A 46 2.87 -10.24 -6.68
CA ALA A 46 3.73 -10.69 -5.59
C ALA A 46 5.22 -10.65 -5.97
N ASP A 47 5.54 -10.91 -7.22
CA ASP A 47 6.92 -10.96 -7.66
C ASP A 47 7.62 -9.61 -7.56
N LEU A 48 6.87 -8.52 -7.61
CA LEU A 48 7.46 -7.19 -7.48
C LEU A 48 8.06 -6.99 -6.09
N PHE A 49 7.56 -7.69 -5.10
CA PHE A 49 7.92 -7.44 -3.70
C PHE A 49 8.72 -8.58 -3.09
N ILE A 50 8.53 -9.80 -3.57
CA ILE A 50 9.17 -10.97 -2.99
C ILE A 50 10.48 -11.31 -3.68
N LYS A 51 10.49 -11.36 -4.99
CA LYS A 51 11.66 -11.82 -5.75
C LYS A 51 12.56 -10.70 -6.22
N GLY A 52 11.99 -9.68 -6.79
CA GLY A 52 12.77 -8.72 -7.56
C GLY A 52 13.39 -7.60 -6.79
N GLY A 53 12.76 -7.23 -5.71
CA GLY A 53 13.24 -6.06 -5.00
C GLY A 53 13.11 -4.78 -5.79
N GLU A 54 12.12 -4.70 -6.67
CA GLU A 54 11.88 -3.47 -7.41
C GLU A 54 11.52 -2.32 -6.46
N TYR A 55 10.96 -2.66 -5.31
CA TYR A 55 10.55 -1.68 -4.31
C TYR A 55 11.26 -1.94 -2.98
N ASP A 56 11.47 -0.87 -2.22
CA ASP A 56 12.18 -0.93 -0.95
C ASP A 56 11.31 -1.62 0.11
N LYS A 57 11.78 -2.73 0.63
CA LYS A 57 11.05 -3.49 1.65
C LYS A 57 10.95 -2.76 2.98
N ASP A 58 11.83 -1.81 3.22
CA ASP A 58 11.75 -1.02 4.45
C ASP A 58 10.63 0.00 4.39
N VAL A 59 10.19 0.35 3.18
CA VAL A 59 9.11 1.30 2.99
C VAL A 59 7.79 0.60 2.73
N ILE A 60 7.80 -0.47 1.91
CA ILE A 60 6.58 -1.18 1.53
C ILE A 60 6.53 -2.53 2.23
N ASP A 61 5.57 -2.66 3.14
CA ASP A 61 5.31 -3.91 3.85
C ASP A 61 4.24 -4.66 3.06
N TYR A 62 4.69 -5.61 2.24
CA TYR A 62 3.80 -6.40 1.38
C TYR A 62 3.20 -7.57 2.16
N ARG A 63 1.88 -7.69 2.13
CA ARG A 63 1.16 -8.78 2.78
C ARG A 63 0.23 -9.45 1.78
N GLY A 64 0.59 -10.65 1.35
CA GLY A 64 -0.27 -11.43 0.45
C GLY A 64 -1.29 -12.23 1.23
N MET A 65 -2.57 -12.11 0.85
CA MET A 65 -3.63 -12.90 1.47
C MET A 65 -3.77 -14.22 0.73
N GLU A 66 -4.23 -15.23 1.44
CA GLU A 66 -4.44 -16.54 0.82
C GLU A 66 -5.67 -16.54 -0.08
N THR A 67 -6.65 -15.73 0.25
CA THR A 67 -7.86 -15.60 -0.55
C THR A 67 -8.21 -14.12 -0.68
N ASN A 68 -9.08 -13.81 -1.64
CA ASN A 68 -9.56 -12.45 -1.82
C ASN A 68 -10.61 -12.14 -0.76
N LEU A 69 -10.26 -11.23 0.15
CA LEU A 69 -11.13 -10.83 1.25
C LEU A 69 -12.08 -9.71 0.88
N GLY A 70 -12.03 -9.23 -0.38
CA GLY A 70 -12.77 -8.04 -0.78
C GLY A 70 -12.09 -6.78 -0.30
N GLY A 71 -12.61 -5.62 -0.75
CA GLY A 71 -12.02 -4.34 -0.37
C GLY A 71 -12.10 -4.08 1.12
N ALA A 72 -13.29 -4.26 1.69
CA ALA A 72 -13.47 -4.01 3.13
C ALA A 72 -12.61 -4.94 3.98
N GLY A 73 -12.53 -6.22 3.60
CA GLY A 73 -11.71 -7.17 4.34
C GLY A 73 -10.24 -6.85 4.25
N GLY A 74 -9.79 -6.42 3.05
CA GLY A 74 -8.40 -6.04 2.86
C GLY A 74 -8.03 -4.83 3.70
N PHE A 75 -8.87 -3.80 3.71
CA PHE A 75 -8.61 -2.63 4.54
C PHE A 75 -8.63 -2.96 6.02
N TYR A 76 -9.54 -3.85 6.43
CA TYR A 76 -9.58 -4.28 7.82
C TYR A 76 -8.24 -4.91 8.22
N GLU A 77 -7.70 -5.80 7.39
CA GLU A 77 -6.42 -6.42 7.68
C GLU A 77 -5.29 -5.39 7.72
N GLY A 78 -5.29 -4.45 6.78
CA GLY A 78 -4.28 -3.42 6.74
C GLY A 78 -4.31 -2.53 7.97
N ILE A 79 -5.49 -2.12 8.39
CA ILE A 79 -5.65 -1.29 9.58
C ILE A 79 -5.23 -2.05 10.83
N LYS A 80 -5.55 -3.34 10.88
CA LYS A 80 -5.17 -4.17 12.01
C LYS A 80 -3.64 -4.26 12.13
N ILE A 81 -2.95 -4.37 11.01
CA ILE A 81 -1.49 -4.36 11.00
C ILE A 81 -0.96 -3.02 11.49
N CYS A 82 -1.57 -1.92 11.04
CA CYS A 82 -1.13 -0.58 11.45
C CYS A 82 -1.29 -0.34 12.94
N ARG A 83 -2.24 -1.00 13.60
CA ARG A 83 -2.42 -0.85 15.04
C ARG A 83 -1.19 -1.31 15.81
N ASP A 84 -0.45 -2.26 15.25
CA ASP A 84 0.75 -2.77 15.89
C ASP A 84 1.99 -1.95 15.54
N MET A 85 1.83 -0.98 14.65
CA MET A 85 2.90 -0.09 14.25
C MET A 85 2.68 1.27 14.89
N GLU A 86 3.79 1.93 15.22
CA GLU A 86 3.72 3.27 15.79
C GLU A 86 3.51 4.27 14.66
N CYS A 87 2.34 4.91 14.63
CA CYS A 87 2.05 5.92 13.62
C CYS A 87 1.02 6.90 14.15
N ASP A 88 0.98 8.08 13.53
CA ASP A 88 0.05 9.13 13.94
C ASP A 88 -1.22 9.11 13.09
N TYR A 89 -1.10 8.73 11.81
CA TYR A 89 -2.23 8.73 10.89
C TYR A 89 -2.15 7.53 9.96
N VAL A 90 -3.32 7.04 9.54
CA VAL A 90 -3.42 5.98 8.55
C VAL A 90 -4.22 6.53 7.37
N TRP A 91 -3.63 6.48 6.18
CA TRP A 91 -4.33 6.83 4.94
C TRP A 91 -4.78 5.55 4.26
N ILE A 92 -6.05 5.51 3.88
CA ILE A 92 -6.62 4.36 3.19
C ILE A 92 -6.87 4.76 1.75
N MET A 93 -6.39 3.97 0.80
CA MET A 93 -6.59 4.27 -0.61
C MET A 93 -6.65 3.00 -1.45
N ASP A 94 -7.40 3.07 -2.54
CA ASP A 94 -7.46 1.98 -3.50
C ASP A 94 -6.24 2.03 -4.43
N ASP A 95 -5.98 0.91 -5.09
CA ASP A 95 -4.83 0.80 -5.98
C ASP A 95 -4.95 1.65 -7.25
N ASP A 96 -6.13 2.18 -7.54
CA ASP A 96 -6.33 3.07 -8.69
C ASP A 96 -6.41 4.53 -8.29
N THR A 97 -6.07 4.85 -7.05
CA THR A 97 -6.07 6.21 -6.56
C THR A 97 -4.74 6.89 -6.89
N ILE A 98 -4.82 8.10 -7.43
CA ILE A 98 -3.63 8.92 -7.67
C ILE A 98 -3.66 10.05 -6.64
N PRO A 99 -2.90 9.94 -5.57
CA PRO A 99 -2.97 10.96 -4.52
C PRO A 99 -2.39 12.29 -4.97
N VAL A 100 -3.03 13.37 -4.54
CA VAL A 100 -2.57 14.73 -4.83
C VAL A 100 -2.48 15.47 -3.50
N PHE A 101 -1.38 15.26 -2.79
CA PHE A 101 -1.24 15.83 -1.45
C PHE A 101 -0.55 17.17 -1.42
N SER A 102 0.20 17.49 -2.47
CA SER A 102 0.96 18.73 -2.48
C SER A 102 0.08 19.98 -2.45
N SER A 103 -1.20 19.84 -2.79
CA SER A 103 -2.12 20.97 -2.79
C SER A 103 -2.75 21.21 -1.42
N TYR A 104 -2.49 20.36 -0.46
CA TYR A 104 -3.09 20.48 0.87
C TYR A 104 -2.04 20.96 1.86
N ARG A 105 -2.19 22.17 2.29
CA ARG A 105 -1.26 22.75 3.26
C ARG A 105 -2.03 23.58 4.24
#